data_73c99faa7dddd4205b8834ff1d38626b
#
_entry.id   73c99faa7dddd4205b8834ff1d38626b
#
_cell.length_a   1.000
_cell.length_b   1.000
_cell.length_c   1.000
_cell.angle_alpha   90.00
_cell.angle_beta   90.00
_cell.angle_gamma   90.00
#
_symmetry.space_group_name_H-M   'P 1'
#
loop_
_entity.id
_entity.type
_entity.pdbx_description
1 polymer ?
#
loop_
_entity_poly.entity_id
_entity_poly.type
_entity_poly.pdbx_seq_one_letter_code
_entity_poly.pdbx_strand_id
1 'polypeptide(L)'
;MLWIGYSAKPVFGFDAGLGSRERFSRLLEADLAAAAFYDLEGTLVSSNLVHTLAFYARHQPGLLQSFKKSAATLVSLPLFAITDQYSRKVFNDLYFKRYKGESEDRLRYFAHDLFESVLKPAVFPGTYELLEKSRSLGLRQVVVTGALDVSIKPLMDHLGITEYVSNRLEFVNGLATGRLLPPVMAAATKASWIRTYAEREGISLGDSYAYTDSMSDLPMLSVVGHPAVINPDMRLRQTALHHDWPILNLK
;
A
#
# COMPACT_ATOMS: atom_id res chain seq x y z
N MET A 1 14.11 -6.27 -21.26
CA MET A 1 12.98 -6.97 -21.84
C MET A 1 12.96 -8.38 -21.27
N LEU A 2 12.34 -8.56 -20.12
CA LEU A 2 12.04 -9.87 -19.54
C LEU A 2 10.75 -9.71 -18.77
N TRP A 3 9.68 -10.03 -19.43
CA TRP A 3 8.37 -10.29 -18.84
C TRP A 3 8.51 -11.47 -17.91
N ILE A 4 8.49 -11.27 -16.59
CA ILE A 4 8.17 -12.35 -15.67
C ILE A 4 6.68 -12.57 -15.79
N GLY A 5 6.32 -13.51 -16.68
CA GLY A 5 4.96 -14.00 -16.84
C GLY A 5 4.50 -14.58 -15.52
N TYR A 6 3.48 -13.97 -14.94
CA TYR A 6 2.65 -14.64 -13.95
C TYR A 6 1.98 -15.81 -14.67
N SER A 7 2.52 -17.00 -14.49
CA SER A 7 1.89 -18.24 -14.91
C SER A 7 0.64 -18.41 -14.05
N ALA A 8 -0.49 -18.04 -14.61
CA ALA A 8 -1.80 -18.41 -14.08
C ALA A 8 -1.91 -19.95 -14.19
N LYS A 9 -1.66 -20.65 -13.09
CA LYS A 9 -2.13 -22.03 -12.97
C LYS A 9 -3.66 -21.96 -12.87
N PRO A 10 -4.41 -22.67 -13.73
CA PRO A 10 -5.84 -22.81 -13.54
C PRO A 10 -6.09 -23.63 -12.29
N VAL A 11 -6.56 -23.01 -11.21
CA VAL A 11 -6.88 -23.66 -9.93
C VAL A 11 -8.25 -24.34 -9.96
N PHE A 12 -8.93 -24.34 -11.09
CA PHE A 12 -10.17 -25.10 -11.24
C PHE A 12 -10.05 -26.14 -12.35
N GLY A 13 -9.65 -27.35 -11.96
CA GLY A 13 -10.06 -28.54 -12.69
C GLY A 13 -11.58 -28.62 -12.65
N PHE A 14 -12.24 -28.40 -13.79
CA PHE A 14 -13.67 -28.65 -13.95
C PHE A 14 -13.90 -30.15 -13.83
N ASP A 15 -14.22 -30.60 -12.62
CA ASP A 15 -14.72 -31.95 -12.38
C ASP A 15 -16.20 -32.02 -12.84
N ALA A 16 -16.42 -32.48 -14.06
CA ALA A 16 -17.71 -32.48 -14.72
C ALA A 16 -18.73 -33.49 -14.12
N GLY A 17 -18.37 -34.14 -12.98
CA GLY A 17 -19.15 -35.23 -12.38
C GLY A 17 -19.97 -34.85 -11.15
N LEU A 18 -19.85 -33.68 -10.58
CA LEU A 18 -20.54 -33.31 -9.33
C LEU A 18 -21.82 -32.52 -9.59
N GLY A 19 -22.91 -32.94 -8.93
CA GLY A 19 -24.19 -32.21 -8.96
C GLY A 19 -24.09 -30.81 -8.38
N SER A 20 -25.00 -29.92 -8.80
CA SER A 20 -25.00 -28.49 -8.36
C SER A 20 -25.07 -28.33 -6.83
N ARG A 21 -25.73 -29.26 -6.11
CA ARG A 21 -25.81 -29.29 -4.64
C ARG A 21 -24.48 -29.64 -3.98
N GLU A 22 -23.75 -30.61 -4.52
CA GLU A 22 -22.45 -31.00 -4.00
C GLU A 22 -21.37 -29.95 -4.28
N ARG A 23 -21.47 -29.24 -5.42
CA ARG A 23 -20.62 -28.06 -5.69
C ARG A 23 -20.90 -26.95 -4.71
N PHE A 24 -22.18 -26.69 -4.39
CA PHE A 24 -22.57 -25.66 -3.42
C PHE A 24 -22.15 -26.04 -2.00
N SER A 25 -22.28 -27.32 -1.61
CA SER A 25 -21.80 -27.82 -0.31
C SER A 25 -20.28 -27.72 -0.19
N ARG A 26 -19.50 -28.09 -1.22
CA ARG A 26 -18.03 -27.92 -1.22
C ARG A 26 -17.59 -26.46 -1.22
N LEU A 27 -18.36 -25.55 -1.83
CA LEU A 27 -18.11 -24.11 -1.72
C LEU A 27 -18.40 -23.57 -0.31
N LEU A 28 -19.37 -24.16 0.39
CA LEU A 28 -19.67 -23.82 1.80
C LEU A 28 -18.69 -24.47 2.79
N GLU A 29 -18.04 -25.57 2.41
CA GLU A 29 -17.05 -26.28 3.22
C GLU A 29 -15.60 -25.92 2.86
N ALA A 30 -15.38 -25.11 1.81
CA ALA A 30 -14.07 -24.55 1.56
C ALA A 30 -13.75 -23.56 2.68
N ASP A 31 -12.85 -23.96 3.55
CA ASP A 31 -12.22 -23.08 4.55
C ASP A 31 -11.47 -21.98 3.75
N LEU A 32 -12.20 -20.89 3.41
CA LEU A 32 -11.63 -19.80 2.67
C LEU A 32 -10.53 -19.19 3.54
N ALA A 33 -9.35 -19.00 2.96
CA ALA A 33 -8.26 -18.35 3.65
C ALA A 33 -8.69 -16.95 4.08
N ALA A 34 -8.23 -16.50 5.24
CA ALA A 34 -8.40 -15.11 5.67
C ALA A 34 -7.11 -14.30 5.43
N ALA A 35 -7.24 -12.99 5.28
CA ALA A 35 -6.10 -12.10 5.07
C ALA A 35 -6.10 -10.92 6.05
N ALA A 36 -4.92 -10.36 6.26
CA ALA A 36 -4.72 -9.07 6.92
C ALA A 36 -4.20 -8.08 5.88
N PHE A 37 -5.00 -7.07 5.57
CA PHE A 37 -4.68 -6.00 4.64
C PHE A 37 -4.16 -4.80 5.41
N TYR A 38 -2.98 -4.31 5.05
CA TYR A 38 -2.33 -3.19 5.72
C TYR A 38 -2.14 -2.02 4.76
N ASP A 39 -2.50 -0.81 5.19
CA ASP A 39 -1.86 0.37 4.66
C ASP A 39 -0.41 0.45 5.16
N LEU A 40 0.42 1.29 4.55
CA LEU A 40 1.84 1.39 4.88
C LEU A 40 2.17 2.64 5.67
N GLU A 41 2.01 3.83 5.01
CA GLU A 41 2.40 5.11 5.57
C GLU A 41 1.46 5.56 6.68
N GLY A 42 1.99 5.86 7.86
CA GLY A 42 1.20 6.18 9.05
C GLY A 42 0.68 4.95 9.80
N THR A 43 0.64 3.79 9.13
CA THR A 43 0.11 2.52 9.64
C THR A 43 1.21 1.59 10.13
N LEU A 44 2.08 1.09 9.25
CA LEU A 44 3.22 0.24 9.62
C LEU A 44 4.51 1.04 9.82
N VAL A 45 4.61 2.21 9.18
CA VAL A 45 5.75 3.11 9.28
C VAL A 45 5.29 4.54 9.56
N SER A 46 6.08 5.31 10.30
CA SER A 46 5.83 6.73 10.58
C SER A 46 6.22 7.66 9.42
N SER A 47 6.95 7.14 8.42
CA SER A 47 7.25 7.89 7.19
C SER A 47 6.00 8.06 6.33
N ASN A 48 6.07 9.06 5.45
CA ASN A 48 5.04 9.34 4.47
C ASN A 48 5.68 9.63 3.10
N LEU A 49 4.84 9.79 2.08
CA LEU A 49 5.28 10.06 0.70
C LEU A 49 6.23 11.27 0.60
N VAL A 50 6.07 12.30 1.43
CA VAL A 50 6.92 13.50 1.41
C VAL A 50 8.36 13.18 1.81
N HIS A 51 8.57 12.31 2.78
CA HIS A 51 9.93 11.90 3.19
C HIS A 51 10.66 11.20 2.03
N THR A 52 9.97 10.32 1.31
CA THR A 52 10.51 9.66 0.11
C THR A 52 10.87 10.66 -1.00
N LEU A 53 9.98 11.62 -1.28
CA LEU A 53 10.25 12.67 -2.26
C LEU A 53 11.44 13.56 -1.85
N ALA A 54 11.52 13.95 -0.58
CA ALA A 54 12.61 14.76 -0.04
C ALA A 54 13.96 14.03 -0.14
N PHE A 55 13.96 12.70 0.11
CA PHE A 55 15.15 11.90 -0.08
C PHE A 55 15.63 11.94 -1.53
N TYR A 56 14.78 11.62 -2.50
CA TYR A 56 15.16 11.65 -3.92
C TYR A 56 15.52 13.06 -4.42
N ALA A 57 14.90 14.11 -3.88
CA ALA A 57 15.26 15.50 -4.20
C ALA A 57 16.67 15.87 -3.77
N ARG A 58 17.17 15.30 -2.66
CA ARG A 58 18.54 15.50 -2.17
C ARG A 58 19.58 14.71 -2.95
N HIS A 59 19.23 13.54 -3.47
CA HIS A 59 20.15 12.64 -4.17
C HIS A 59 20.14 12.88 -5.70
N GLN A 60 20.18 14.14 -6.14
CA GLN A 60 20.28 14.48 -7.56
C GLN A 60 21.73 14.45 -8.07
N PRO A 61 21.95 14.28 -9.41
CA PRO A 61 23.30 14.15 -9.98
C PRO A 61 24.18 15.40 -9.83
N GLY A 62 23.69 16.49 -9.27
CA GLY A 62 24.47 17.72 -9.07
C GLY A 62 23.92 18.59 -7.95
N LEU A 63 24.80 19.30 -7.25
CA LEU A 63 24.44 20.15 -6.09
C LEU A 63 23.35 21.17 -6.45
N LEU A 64 23.45 21.81 -7.62
CA LEU A 64 22.45 22.79 -8.05
C LEU A 64 21.08 22.18 -8.30
N GLN A 65 21.03 20.98 -8.92
CA GLN A 65 19.77 20.26 -9.14
C GLN A 65 19.18 19.78 -7.83
N SER A 66 20.01 19.22 -6.95
CA SER A 66 19.63 18.82 -5.60
C SER A 66 19.02 20.00 -4.82
N PHE A 67 19.67 21.15 -4.83
CA PHE A 67 19.15 22.36 -4.19
C PHE A 67 17.81 22.81 -4.79
N LYS A 68 17.70 22.91 -6.12
CA LYS A 68 16.46 23.31 -6.82
C LYS A 68 15.30 22.37 -6.49
N LYS A 69 15.50 21.04 -6.54
CA LYS A 69 14.45 20.07 -6.26
C LYS A 69 14.07 20.04 -4.78
N SER A 70 15.04 20.16 -3.87
CA SER A 70 14.76 20.23 -2.43
C SER A 70 13.97 21.49 -2.08
N ALA A 71 14.35 22.66 -2.63
CA ALA A 71 13.62 23.91 -2.43
C ALA A 71 12.19 23.81 -3.01
N ALA A 72 12.04 23.25 -4.23
CA ALA A 72 10.72 23.05 -4.83
C ALA A 72 9.84 22.10 -4.02
N THR A 73 10.41 21.06 -3.42
CA THR A 73 9.70 20.15 -2.53
C THR A 73 9.24 20.90 -1.28
N LEU A 74 10.13 21.64 -0.62
CA LEU A 74 9.83 22.41 0.58
C LEU A 74 8.69 23.42 0.35
N VAL A 75 8.75 24.19 -0.73
CA VAL A 75 7.70 25.15 -1.11
C VAL A 75 6.35 24.48 -1.38
N SER A 76 6.37 23.20 -1.77
CA SER A 76 5.13 22.45 -2.06
C SER A 76 4.47 21.83 -0.82
N LEU A 77 5.14 21.79 0.34
CA LEU A 77 4.60 21.13 1.54
C LEU A 77 3.24 21.68 1.99
N PRO A 78 3.02 23.01 2.06
CA PRO A 78 1.70 23.53 2.44
C PRO A 78 0.60 23.11 1.45
N LEU A 79 0.91 23.11 0.15
CA LEU A 79 -0.03 22.69 -0.88
C LEU A 79 -0.35 21.19 -0.77
N PHE A 80 0.63 20.35 -0.49
CA PHE A 80 0.42 18.92 -0.25
C PHE A 80 -0.47 18.68 0.97
N ALA A 81 -0.22 19.38 2.09
CA ALA A 81 -1.04 19.25 3.29
C ALA A 81 -2.50 19.66 3.05
N ILE A 82 -2.73 20.75 2.32
CA ILE A 82 -4.08 21.18 1.97
C ILE A 82 -4.76 20.19 1.04
N THR A 83 -4.10 19.79 -0.06
CA THR A 83 -4.70 18.91 -1.06
C THR A 83 -4.98 17.50 -0.53
N ASP A 84 -4.15 17.01 0.37
CA ASP A 84 -4.34 15.71 1.03
C ASP A 84 -5.64 15.66 1.84
N GLN A 85 -6.00 16.78 2.49
CA GLN A 85 -7.25 16.88 3.25
C GLN A 85 -8.51 16.95 2.38
N TYR A 86 -8.42 17.58 1.18
CA TYR A 86 -9.60 17.85 0.36
C TYR A 86 -9.79 16.85 -0.77
N SER A 87 -8.72 16.36 -1.40
CA SER A 87 -8.82 15.47 -2.55
C SER A 87 -7.54 14.68 -2.77
N ARG A 88 -7.58 13.41 -2.43
CA ARG A 88 -6.48 12.45 -2.68
C ARG A 88 -6.07 12.39 -4.16
N LYS A 89 -7.02 12.60 -5.07
CA LYS A 89 -6.72 12.67 -6.51
C LYS A 89 -5.86 13.89 -6.85
N VAL A 90 -6.26 15.07 -6.38
CA VAL A 90 -5.49 16.32 -6.62
C VAL A 90 -4.12 16.24 -5.96
N PHE A 91 -4.05 15.72 -4.74
CA PHE A 91 -2.78 15.46 -4.07
C PHE A 91 -1.87 14.57 -4.94
N ASN A 92 -2.35 13.41 -5.38
CA ASN A 92 -1.57 12.48 -6.20
C ASN A 92 -1.07 13.15 -7.49
N ASP A 93 -1.95 13.88 -8.21
CA ASP A 93 -1.58 14.58 -9.44
C ASP A 93 -0.47 15.61 -9.22
N LEU A 94 -0.52 16.37 -8.12
CA LEU A 94 0.50 17.37 -7.80
C LEU A 94 1.79 16.73 -7.28
N TYR A 95 1.66 15.74 -6.41
CA TYR A 95 2.79 15.07 -5.78
C TYR A 95 3.61 14.29 -6.82
N PHE A 96 2.98 13.42 -7.62
CA PHE A 96 3.71 12.58 -8.58
C PHE A 96 4.29 13.37 -9.77
N LYS A 97 3.75 14.55 -10.10
CA LYS A 97 4.40 15.49 -11.04
C LYS A 97 5.82 15.87 -10.63
N ARG A 98 6.17 15.83 -9.33
CA ARG A 98 7.52 16.11 -8.84
C ARG A 98 8.56 15.09 -9.30
N TYR A 99 8.12 13.89 -9.65
CA TYR A 99 8.99 12.84 -10.19
C TYR A 99 9.26 13.00 -11.69
N LYS A 100 8.61 13.95 -12.37
CA LYS A 100 8.83 14.16 -13.82
C LYS A 100 10.31 14.36 -14.14
N GLY A 101 10.82 13.56 -15.08
CA GLY A 101 12.22 13.58 -15.52
C GLY A 101 13.19 12.83 -14.61
N GLU A 102 12.69 12.16 -13.53
CA GLU A 102 13.52 11.25 -12.76
C GLU A 102 13.81 9.98 -13.57
N SER A 103 15.07 9.50 -13.50
CA SER A 103 15.44 8.22 -14.13
C SER A 103 14.93 7.05 -13.30
N GLU A 104 14.33 6.05 -13.95
CA GLU A 104 13.90 4.81 -13.31
C GLU A 104 15.08 4.10 -12.65
N ASP A 105 16.19 3.93 -13.37
CA ASP A 105 17.40 3.27 -12.86
C ASP A 105 17.92 3.96 -11.59
N ARG A 106 17.88 5.31 -11.56
CA ARG A 106 18.31 6.07 -10.39
C ARG A 106 17.37 5.88 -9.20
N LEU A 107 16.06 5.91 -9.43
CA LEU A 107 15.10 5.66 -8.35
C LEU A 107 15.30 4.27 -7.74
N ARG A 108 15.49 3.26 -8.59
CA ARG A 108 15.77 1.88 -8.15
C ARG A 108 17.12 1.74 -7.46
N TYR A 109 18.16 2.40 -7.98
CA TYR A 109 19.50 2.38 -7.39
C TYR A 109 19.48 2.91 -5.95
N PHE A 110 18.81 4.04 -5.70
CA PHE A 110 18.73 4.64 -4.38
C PHE A 110 17.64 4.04 -3.48
N ALA A 111 16.88 3.04 -3.92
CA ALA A 111 15.81 2.44 -3.11
C ALA A 111 16.35 1.79 -1.83
N HIS A 112 17.54 1.19 -1.87
CA HIS A 112 18.17 0.60 -0.68
C HIS A 112 18.65 1.68 0.30
N ASP A 113 19.26 2.76 -0.19
CA ASP A 113 19.71 3.87 0.65
C ASP A 113 18.50 4.61 1.28
N LEU A 114 17.40 4.75 0.53
CA LEU A 114 16.14 5.25 1.05
C LEU A 114 15.61 4.35 2.17
N PHE A 115 15.65 3.04 1.96
CA PHE A 115 15.23 2.07 2.97
C PHE A 115 16.06 2.22 4.24
N GLU A 116 17.39 2.13 4.16
CA GLU A 116 18.25 2.17 5.35
C GLU A 116 18.17 3.52 6.10
N SER A 117 18.09 4.65 5.38
CA SER A 117 18.16 5.98 5.99
C SER A 117 16.81 6.58 6.37
N VAL A 118 15.71 6.14 5.76
CA VAL A 118 14.38 6.76 5.94
C VAL A 118 13.31 5.77 6.35
N LEU A 119 13.16 4.65 5.61
CA LEU A 119 12.00 3.77 5.81
C LEU A 119 12.18 2.81 6.99
N LYS A 120 13.34 2.20 7.12
CA LYS A 120 13.67 1.25 8.21
C LYS A 120 13.63 1.91 9.59
N PRO A 121 14.25 3.09 9.81
CA PRO A 121 14.13 3.79 11.09
C PRO A 121 12.70 4.26 11.40
N ALA A 122 11.87 4.38 10.39
CA ALA A 122 10.48 4.82 10.53
C ALA A 122 9.49 3.68 10.82
N VAL A 123 9.91 2.41 10.79
CA VAL A 123 9.04 1.28 11.17
C VAL A 123 8.62 1.44 12.63
N PHE A 124 7.32 1.40 12.88
CA PHE A 124 6.84 1.46 14.25
C PHE A 124 7.26 0.19 15.03
N PRO A 125 7.67 0.31 16.30
CA PRO A 125 8.08 -0.87 17.09
C PRO A 125 7.03 -1.98 17.13
N GLY A 126 5.76 -1.62 17.30
CA GLY A 126 4.65 -2.56 17.35
C GLY A 126 4.29 -3.21 16.01
N THR A 127 4.87 -2.75 14.88
CA THR A 127 4.64 -3.36 13.56
C THR A 127 5.07 -4.83 13.54
N TYR A 128 6.21 -5.15 14.12
CA TYR A 128 6.72 -6.52 14.13
C TYR A 128 5.81 -7.47 14.91
N GLU A 129 5.30 -7.03 16.06
CA GLU A 129 4.35 -7.79 16.87
C GLU A 129 3.02 -8.00 16.13
N LEU A 130 2.49 -6.96 15.48
CA LEU A 130 1.26 -7.04 14.69
C LEU A 130 1.39 -8.03 13.53
N LEU A 131 2.49 -7.98 12.78
CA LEU A 131 2.76 -8.89 11.67
C LEU A 131 2.92 -10.34 12.18
N GLU A 132 3.65 -10.54 13.29
CA GLU A 132 3.82 -11.87 13.87
C GLU A 132 2.49 -12.43 14.39
N LYS A 133 1.66 -11.60 15.03
CA LYS A 133 0.31 -11.99 15.46
C LYS A 133 -0.55 -12.44 14.27
N SER A 134 -0.57 -11.67 13.20
CA SER A 134 -1.32 -12.04 11.98
C SER A 134 -0.81 -13.36 11.38
N ARG A 135 0.52 -13.55 11.37
CA ARG A 135 1.16 -14.77 10.88
C ARG A 135 0.78 -15.98 11.74
N SER A 136 0.77 -15.81 13.08
CA SER A 136 0.37 -16.87 14.03
C SER A 136 -1.09 -17.26 13.93
N LEU A 137 -1.94 -16.36 13.42
CA LEU A 137 -3.36 -16.63 13.12
C LEU A 137 -3.57 -17.26 11.74
N GLY A 138 -2.51 -17.53 10.99
CA GLY A 138 -2.59 -18.08 9.64
C GLY A 138 -3.11 -17.09 8.59
N LEU A 139 -3.14 -15.80 8.90
CA LEU A 139 -3.62 -14.77 7.98
C LEU A 139 -2.59 -14.49 6.88
N ARG A 140 -3.06 -14.40 5.66
CA ARG A 140 -2.28 -13.94 4.52
C ARG A 140 -2.02 -12.45 4.65
N GLN A 141 -0.74 -12.04 4.64
CA GLN A 141 -0.35 -10.65 4.87
C GLN A 141 -0.22 -9.90 3.55
N VAL A 142 -1.01 -8.85 3.36
CA VAL A 142 -1.07 -8.09 2.11
C VAL A 142 -0.97 -6.59 2.39
N VAL A 143 0.04 -5.92 1.83
CA VAL A 143 0.15 -4.45 1.90
C VAL A 143 -0.54 -3.80 0.70
N VAL A 144 -1.39 -2.81 0.97
CA VAL A 144 -2.13 -2.04 -0.04
C VAL A 144 -1.82 -0.55 0.15
N THR A 145 -0.86 -0.01 -0.60
CA THR A 145 -0.27 1.30 -0.33
C THR A 145 -0.28 2.26 -1.52
N GLY A 146 -0.33 3.56 -1.20
CA GLY A 146 -0.11 4.65 -2.15
C GLY A 146 1.36 4.92 -2.49
N ALA A 147 2.32 4.28 -1.83
CA ALA A 147 3.74 4.41 -2.10
C ALA A 147 4.14 3.90 -3.51
N LEU A 148 5.35 4.25 -3.95
CA LEU A 148 5.88 3.80 -5.25
C LEU A 148 6.57 2.44 -5.13
N ASP A 149 6.27 1.53 -6.05
CA ASP A 149 6.89 0.21 -6.18
C ASP A 149 8.42 0.28 -6.22
N VAL A 150 8.96 1.23 -6.96
CA VAL A 150 10.42 1.45 -7.08
C VAL A 150 11.11 1.79 -5.76
N SER A 151 10.35 2.19 -4.73
CA SER A 151 10.87 2.71 -3.47
C SER A 151 10.71 1.74 -2.30
N ILE A 152 9.66 0.91 -2.29
CA ILE A 152 9.27 0.17 -1.08
C ILE A 152 9.72 -1.29 -1.04
N LYS A 153 10.22 -1.84 -2.15
CA LYS A 153 10.60 -3.27 -2.18
C LYS A 153 11.56 -3.67 -1.05
N PRO A 154 12.66 -2.93 -0.74
CA PRO A 154 13.55 -3.32 0.35
C PRO A 154 12.84 -3.33 1.72
N LEU A 155 11.86 -2.45 1.94
CA LEU A 155 11.05 -2.45 3.16
C LEU A 155 10.13 -3.68 3.23
N MET A 156 9.50 -4.06 2.13
CA MET A 156 8.65 -5.26 2.09
C MET A 156 9.48 -6.52 2.38
N ASP A 157 10.66 -6.63 1.76
CA ASP A 157 11.59 -7.73 2.02
C ASP A 157 12.02 -7.77 3.51
N HIS A 158 12.30 -6.61 4.11
CA HIS A 158 12.66 -6.49 5.52
C HIS A 158 11.55 -6.91 6.48
N LEU A 159 10.30 -6.57 6.16
CA LEU A 159 9.12 -6.95 6.96
C LEU A 159 8.64 -8.39 6.70
N GLY A 160 9.26 -9.09 5.74
CA GLY A 160 8.86 -10.43 5.33
C GLY A 160 7.51 -10.47 4.62
N ILE A 161 7.10 -9.36 4.00
CA ILE A 161 5.85 -9.23 3.24
C ILE A 161 6.12 -9.54 1.77
N THR A 162 5.56 -10.61 1.27
CA THR A 162 5.72 -11.05 -0.12
C THR A 162 4.61 -10.58 -1.03
N GLU A 163 3.46 -10.20 -0.47
CA GLU A 163 2.29 -9.79 -1.22
C GLU A 163 1.96 -8.32 -0.94
N TYR A 164 2.02 -7.51 -1.97
CA TYR A 164 1.66 -6.10 -1.88
C TYR A 164 1.23 -5.51 -3.22
N VAL A 165 0.44 -4.48 -3.15
CA VAL A 165 0.13 -3.60 -4.28
C VAL A 165 0.48 -2.16 -3.91
N SER A 166 1.05 -1.46 -4.89
CA SER A 166 1.57 -0.10 -4.73
C SER A 166 1.34 0.71 -6.01
N ASN A 167 1.55 2.01 -5.94
CA ASN A 167 1.51 2.85 -7.12
C ASN A 167 2.75 2.63 -8.01
N ARG A 168 2.55 2.77 -9.30
CA ARG A 168 3.61 2.65 -10.31
C ARG A 168 3.72 3.94 -11.12
N LEU A 169 4.92 4.51 -11.19
CA LEU A 169 5.18 5.63 -12.10
C LEU A 169 5.15 5.16 -13.55
N GLU A 170 4.64 6.02 -14.42
CA GLU A 170 4.79 5.83 -15.86
C GLU A 170 6.18 6.31 -16.29
N PHE A 171 6.92 5.45 -17.00
CA PHE A 171 8.22 5.77 -17.57
C PHE A 171 8.16 5.72 -19.08
N VAL A 172 8.78 6.72 -19.74
CA VAL A 172 8.99 6.77 -21.18
C VAL A 172 10.49 6.99 -21.43
N ASN A 173 11.11 6.10 -22.18
CA ASN A 173 12.56 6.10 -22.43
C ASN A 173 13.39 6.17 -21.11
N GLY A 174 12.95 5.44 -20.06
CA GLY A 174 13.63 5.39 -18.76
C GLY A 174 13.45 6.63 -17.88
N LEU A 175 12.62 7.61 -18.29
CA LEU A 175 12.34 8.82 -17.52
C LEU A 175 10.89 8.86 -17.09
N ALA A 176 10.66 9.20 -15.83
CA ALA A 176 9.32 9.36 -15.26
C ALA A 176 8.56 10.50 -15.94
N THR A 177 7.32 10.26 -16.35
CA THR A 177 6.44 11.29 -16.93
C THR A 177 5.82 12.18 -15.85
N GLY A 178 5.85 11.75 -14.59
CA GLY A 178 5.15 12.38 -13.47
C GLY A 178 3.69 11.94 -13.36
N ARG A 179 3.29 10.89 -14.08
CA ARG A 179 1.97 10.25 -13.98
C ARG A 179 2.10 8.87 -13.39
N LEU A 180 1.01 8.40 -12.80
CA LEU A 180 0.88 7.02 -12.34
C LEU A 180 0.20 6.15 -13.40
N LEU A 181 0.63 4.90 -13.49
CA LEU A 181 -0.09 3.87 -14.22
C LEU A 181 -1.31 3.41 -13.41
N PRO A 182 -2.49 3.26 -14.03
CA PRO A 182 -3.65 2.73 -13.34
C PRO A 182 -3.47 1.23 -13.01
N PRO A 183 -4.17 0.72 -11.97
CA PRO A 183 -5.01 1.47 -11.04
C PRO A 183 -4.18 2.25 -10.01
N VAL A 184 -4.65 3.45 -9.65
CA VAL A 184 -3.99 4.28 -8.63
C VAL A 184 -4.49 3.88 -7.24
N MET A 185 -3.59 3.36 -6.40
CA MET A 185 -3.91 2.87 -5.05
C MET A 185 -4.19 4.03 -4.09
N ALA A 186 -5.45 4.43 -4.02
CA ALA A 186 -5.94 5.45 -3.10
C ALA A 186 -7.44 5.26 -2.84
N ALA A 187 -7.88 5.53 -1.62
CA ALA A 187 -9.29 5.56 -1.23
C ALA A 187 -10.10 4.34 -1.75
N ALA A 188 -11.19 4.57 -2.51
CA ALA A 188 -12.05 3.51 -3.02
C ALA A 188 -11.35 2.49 -3.94
N THR A 189 -10.24 2.88 -4.61
CA THR A 189 -9.49 1.95 -5.46
C THR A 189 -8.81 0.86 -4.64
N LYS A 190 -8.34 1.15 -3.41
CA LYS A 190 -7.82 0.13 -2.49
C LYS A 190 -8.90 -0.91 -2.19
N ALA A 191 -10.11 -0.47 -1.84
CA ALA A 191 -11.25 -1.36 -1.57
C ALA A 191 -11.62 -2.23 -2.77
N SER A 192 -11.68 -1.64 -3.97
CA SER A 192 -11.97 -2.38 -5.20
C SER A 192 -10.89 -3.42 -5.50
N TRP A 193 -9.63 -3.05 -5.32
CA TRP A 193 -8.52 -3.97 -5.50
C TRP A 193 -8.59 -5.14 -4.51
N ILE A 194 -8.87 -4.86 -3.22
CA ILE A 194 -9.02 -5.90 -2.18
C ILE A 194 -10.12 -6.90 -2.54
N ARG A 195 -11.29 -6.42 -3.01
CA ARG A 195 -12.38 -7.32 -3.43
C ARG A 195 -11.94 -8.24 -4.59
N THR A 196 -11.38 -7.65 -5.65
CA THR A 196 -10.90 -8.42 -6.81
C THR A 196 -9.79 -9.41 -6.43
N TYR A 197 -8.88 -8.98 -5.54
CA TYR A 197 -7.83 -9.85 -5.02
C TYR A 197 -8.41 -11.02 -4.22
N ALA A 198 -9.34 -10.75 -3.30
CA ALA A 198 -9.99 -11.75 -2.47
C ALA A 198 -10.77 -12.78 -3.30
N GLU A 199 -11.53 -12.34 -4.30
CA GLU A 199 -12.23 -13.22 -5.25
C GLU A 199 -11.25 -14.13 -6.00
N ARG A 200 -10.16 -13.58 -6.52
CA ARG A 200 -9.16 -14.34 -7.27
C ARG A 200 -8.44 -15.37 -6.40
N GLU A 201 -8.13 -15.04 -5.16
CA GLU A 201 -7.32 -15.86 -4.26
C GLU A 201 -8.16 -16.76 -3.33
N GLY A 202 -9.49 -16.70 -3.41
CA GLY A 202 -10.38 -17.47 -2.54
C GLY A 202 -10.29 -17.05 -1.08
N ILE A 203 -10.30 -15.73 -0.82
CA ILE A 203 -10.18 -15.16 0.53
C ILE A 203 -11.56 -14.74 1.03
N SER A 204 -11.91 -15.14 2.26
CA SER A 204 -13.07 -14.64 2.99
C SER A 204 -12.82 -13.22 3.50
N LEU A 205 -13.48 -12.24 2.92
CA LEU A 205 -13.41 -10.86 3.44
C LEU A 205 -14.12 -10.72 4.78
N GLY A 206 -15.13 -11.54 5.07
CA GLY A 206 -15.82 -11.56 6.36
C GLY A 206 -14.92 -11.95 7.52
N ASP A 207 -13.93 -12.82 7.27
CA ASP A 207 -12.96 -13.29 8.28
C ASP A 207 -11.63 -12.54 8.19
N SER A 208 -11.51 -11.59 7.27
CA SER A 208 -10.29 -10.82 7.02
C SER A 208 -10.24 -9.52 7.84
N TYR A 209 -9.01 -9.05 8.02
CA TYR A 209 -8.68 -7.85 8.77
C TYR A 209 -8.20 -6.73 7.83
N ALA A 210 -8.43 -5.47 8.19
CA ALA A 210 -7.82 -4.33 7.52
C ALA A 210 -7.35 -3.29 8.55
N TYR A 211 -6.20 -2.68 8.27
CA TYR A 211 -5.52 -1.75 9.16
C TYR A 211 -5.11 -0.48 8.40
N THR A 212 -5.48 0.69 8.93
CA THR A 212 -5.07 2.00 8.41
C THR A 212 -5.08 3.06 9.52
N ASP A 213 -4.40 4.18 9.28
CA ASP A 213 -4.36 5.38 10.14
C ASP A 213 -5.24 6.53 9.63
N SER A 214 -5.70 6.46 8.37
CA SER A 214 -6.29 7.59 7.67
C SER A 214 -7.76 7.39 7.32
N MET A 215 -8.57 8.44 7.55
CA MET A 215 -9.97 8.49 7.11
C MET A 215 -10.14 8.31 5.60
N SER A 216 -9.14 8.64 4.79
CA SER A 216 -9.18 8.44 3.34
C SER A 216 -9.31 6.98 2.94
N ASP A 217 -8.90 6.04 3.80
CA ASP A 217 -8.95 4.60 3.60
C ASP A 217 -10.16 3.92 4.26
N LEU A 218 -11.15 4.70 4.72
CA LEU A 218 -12.42 4.16 5.20
C LEU A 218 -13.03 3.11 4.26
N PRO A 219 -13.01 3.29 2.91
CA PRO A 219 -13.49 2.25 2.01
C PRO A 219 -12.77 0.91 2.15
N MET A 220 -11.47 0.91 2.46
CA MET A 220 -10.66 -0.30 2.70
C MET A 220 -11.13 -1.02 3.98
N LEU A 221 -11.41 -0.28 5.05
CA LEU A 221 -11.93 -0.85 6.30
C LEU A 221 -13.35 -1.43 6.11
N SER A 222 -14.14 -0.81 5.25
CA SER A 222 -15.55 -1.18 5.04
C SER A 222 -15.77 -2.47 4.23
N VAL A 223 -14.72 -3.08 3.69
CA VAL A 223 -14.85 -4.30 2.87
C VAL A 223 -14.49 -5.57 3.61
N VAL A 224 -13.99 -5.47 4.83
CA VAL A 224 -13.59 -6.61 5.67
C VAL A 224 -14.49 -6.74 6.90
N GLY A 225 -14.51 -7.95 7.48
CA GLY A 225 -15.30 -8.21 8.69
C GLY A 225 -14.62 -7.70 9.98
N HIS A 226 -13.30 -7.54 9.96
CA HIS A 226 -12.53 -7.13 11.15
C HIS A 226 -11.68 -5.87 10.89
N PRO A 227 -12.32 -4.69 10.74
CA PRO A 227 -11.58 -3.43 10.62
C PRO A 227 -10.93 -3.04 11.94
N ALA A 228 -9.72 -2.52 11.89
CA ALA A 228 -9.02 -1.93 13.03
C ALA A 228 -8.23 -0.69 12.58
N VAL A 229 -8.06 0.28 13.46
CA VAL A 229 -7.34 1.50 13.13
C VAL A 229 -6.04 1.60 13.93
N ILE A 230 -4.99 2.09 13.28
CA ILE A 230 -3.65 2.20 13.87
C ILE A 230 -3.26 3.67 13.90
N ASN A 231 -2.90 4.20 15.09
CA ASN A 231 -2.49 5.60 15.26
C ASN A 231 -3.40 6.61 14.50
N PRO A 232 -4.74 6.46 14.52
CA PRO A 232 -5.65 7.09 13.58
C PRO A 232 -5.62 8.62 13.66
N ASP A 233 -5.90 9.25 12.52
CA ASP A 233 -6.24 10.67 12.48
C ASP A 233 -7.53 10.94 13.29
N MET A 234 -7.78 12.22 13.60
CA MET A 234 -8.90 12.61 14.47
C MET A 234 -10.26 12.14 13.92
N ARG A 235 -10.47 12.20 12.61
CA ARG A 235 -11.74 11.81 11.98
C ARG A 235 -11.93 10.31 12.01
N LEU A 236 -10.88 9.56 11.65
CA LEU A 236 -10.92 8.10 11.69
C LEU A 236 -11.07 7.58 13.12
N ARG A 237 -10.42 8.25 14.11
CA ARG A 237 -10.58 7.92 15.53
C ARG A 237 -12.03 8.07 15.98
N GLN A 238 -12.70 9.15 15.60
CA GLN A 238 -14.12 9.34 15.94
C GLN A 238 -15.00 8.27 15.29
N THR A 239 -14.74 7.94 14.02
CA THR A 239 -15.44 6.86 13.31
C THR A 239 -15.22 5.51 13.98
N ALA A 240 -13.98 5.18 14.34
CA ALA A 240 -13.66 3.93 15.04
C ALA A 240 -14.38 3.80 16.38
N LEU A 241 -14.41 4.87 17.17
CA LEU A 241 -15.17 4.90 18.43
C LEU A 241 -16.68 4.73 18.23
N HIS A 242 -17.24 5.30 17.16
CA HIS A 242 -18.66 5.18 16.84
C HIS A 242 -19.05 3.76 16.40
N HIS A 243 -18.14 3.03 15.79
CA HIS A 243 -18.37 1.68 15.30
C HIS A 243 -17.78 0.58 16.19
N ASP A 244 -17.27 0.92 17.37
CA ASP A 244 -16.57 0.00 18.29
C ASP A 244 -15.39 -0.74 17.64
N TRP A 245 -14.71 -0.10 16.68
CA TRP A 245 -13.53 -0.68 16.05
C TRP A 245 -12.31 -0.59 16.96
N PRO A 246 -11.45 -1.63 17.00
CA PRO A 246 -10.21 -1.59 17.76
C PRO A 246 -9.30 -0.42 17.32
N ILE A 247 -8.75 0.29 18.30
CA ILE A 247 -7.77 1.36 18.10
C ILE A 247 -6.44 0.88 18.68
N LEU A 248 -5.47 0.65 17.81
CA LEU A 248 -4.14 0.17 18.14
C LEU A 248 -3.13 1.32 18.13
N ASN A 249 -2.13 1.24 19.00
CA ASN A 249 -0.98 2.14 19.03
C ASN A 249 0.29 1.32 18.81
N LEU A 250 1.01 1.56 17.71
CA LEU A 250 2.26 0.87 17.37
C LEU A 250 3.51 1.71 17.66
N LYS A 251 3.36 2.94 18.21
CA LYS A 251 4.45 3.85 18.54
C LYS A 251 5.22 3.38 19.76
#